data_5a47bf26d3d58c6ac5b7d8083d635287
#
_entry.id   5a47bf26d3d58c6ac5b7d8083d635287
#
_cell.length_a   1.000
_cell.length_b   1.000
_cell.length_c   1.000
_cell.angle_alpha   90.00
_cell.angle_beta   90.00
_cell.angle_gamma   90.00
#
_symmetry.space_group_name_H-M   'P 1'
#
loop_
_entity.id
_entity.type
_entity.pdbx_description
1 polymer ?
#
loop_
_entity_poly.entity_id
_entity_poly.type
_entity_poly.pdbx_seq_one_letter_code
_entity_poly.pdbx_strand_id
1 'polypeptide(L)'
;KSTQIKLLKNYLIKRSFNVFVTREPGGSDGAESIRKLLVKGKANRWDPETETLLMYAARRDNYIRCIKPNLDNGNIVICDRFSDSTRVYQGYVGNVPKEFLINLHKITLGNIDPDLTFLLDLDVQKGLLRASKRSSYENRFELKGINFHELVRKSYLKLAKEFPNRI
;
A
#
# COMPACT_ATOMS: atom_id res chain seq x y z
N LYS A 1 11.34 2.59 -3.52
CA LYS A 1 10.73 1.32 -3.09
C LYS A 1 10.99 0.20 -4.10
N SER A 2 10.55 0.33 -5.34
CA SER A 2 10.63 -0.75 -6.35
C SER A 2 12.05 -1.31 -6.54
N THR A 3 13.09 -0.47 -6.50
CA THR A 3 14.49 -0.91 -6.53
C THR A 3 14.82 -1.81 -5.33
N GLN A 4 14.41 -1.42 -4.11
CA GLN A 4 14.67 -2.20 -2.90
C GLN A 4 13.94 -3.55 -2.93
N ILE A 5 12.69 -3.56 -3.40
CA ILE A 5 11.93 -4.80 -3.59
C ILE A 5 12.66 -5.77 -4.52
N LYS A 6 13.16 -5.28 -5.66
CA LYS A 6 13.95 -6.09 -6.60
C LYS A 6 15.23 -6.65 -5.98
N LEU A 7 15.95 -5.83 -5.22
CA LEU A 7 17.16 -6.26 -4.53
C LEU A 7 16.86 -7.32 -3.45
N LEU A 8 15.82 -7.09 -2.62
CA LEU A 8 15.38 -8.04 -1.59
C LEU A 8 14.92 -9.36 -2.21
N LYS A 9 14.10 -9.32 -3.28
CA LYS A 9 13.72 -10.53 -4.02
C LYS A 9 14.94 -11.32 -4.45
N ASN A 10 15.89 -10.67 -5.12
CA ASN A 10 17.10 -11.35 -5.62
C ASN A 10 17.97 -11.92 -4.49
N TYR A 11 18.05 -11.21 -3.37
CA TYR A 11 18.78 -11.68 -2.19
C TYR A 11 18.16 -12.94 -1.59
N LEU A 12 16.83 -12.99 -1.48
CA LEU A 12 16.12 -14.15 -0.95
C LEU A 12 16.18 -15.35 -1.90
N ILE A 13 16.03 -15.13 -3.21
CA ILE A 13 16.16 -16.20 -4.21
C ILE A 13 17.56 -16.83 -4.17
N LYS A 14 18.62 -16.03 -4.03
CA LYS A 14 19.99 -16.53 -3.86
C LYS A 14 20.18 -17.38 -2.60
N ARG A 15 19.26 -17.32 -1.64
CA ARG A 15 19.21 -18.16 -0.42
C ARG A 15 18.18 -19.28 -0.52
N SER A 16 17.79 -19.64 -1.73
CA SER A 16 16.85 -20.73 -2.02
C SER A 16 15.42 -20.54 -1.49
N PHE A 17 15.01 -19.29 -1.19
CA PHE A 17 13.63 -19.00 -0.89
C PHE A 17 12.82 -18.80 -2.17
N ASN A 18 11.61 -19.35 -2.20
CA ASN A 18 10.59 -19.00 -3.20
C ASN A 18 9.96 -17.65 -2.84
N VAL A 19 9.95 -16.71 -3.79
CA VAL A 19 9.51 -15.34 -3.53
C VAL A 19 8.50 -14.89 -4.57
N PHE A 20 7.31 -14.54 -4.10
CA PHE A 20 6.29 -13.86 -4.88
C PHE A 20 6.32 -12.35 -4.59
N VAL A 21 6.19 -11.53 -5.63
CA VAL A 21 6.16 -10.06 -5.49
C VAL A 21 4.85 -9.54 -6.04
N THR A 22 4.16 -8.74 -5.24
CA THR A 22 2.93 -8.05 -5.63
C THR A 22 2.93 -6.60 -5.18
N ARG A 23 1.85 -5.86 -5.46
CA ARG A 23 1.69 -4.45 -5.09
C ARG A 23 0.23 -4.12 -4.83
N GLU A 24 -0.02 -3.05 -4.07
CA GLU A 24 -1.35 -2.50 -3.87
C GLU A 24 -1.42 -0.98 -4.17
N PRO A 25 -2.58 -0.51 -4.64
CA PRO A 25 -3.67 -1.29 -5.23
C PRO A 25 -3.22 -1.96 -6.53
N GLY A 26 -3.67 -3.20 -6.78
CA GLY A 26 -3.29 -4.00 -7.95
C GLY A 26 -2.83 -5.40 -7.57
N GLY A 27 -2.11 -6.07 -8.46
CA GLY A 27 -1.51 -7.38 -8.24
C GLY A 27 -2.31 -8.56 -8.82
N SER A 28 -3.60 -8.44 -9.00
CA SER A 28 -4.47 -9.38 -9.71
C SER A 28 -5.27 -8.62 -10.78
N ASP A 29 -5.87 -9.30 -11.74
CA ASP A 29 -6.58 -8.67 -12.86
C ASP A 29 -7.73 -7.77 -12.40
N GLY A 30 -8.53 -8.24 -11.42
CA GLY A 30 -9.59 -7.45 -10.82
C GLY A 30 -9.05 -6.25 -10.05
N ALA A 31 -7.99 -6.45 -9.26
CA ALA A 31 -7.35 -5.37 -8.52
C ALA A 31 -6.69 -4.33 -9.45
N GLU A 32 -6.10 -4.73 -10.58
CA GLU A 32 -5.55 -3.78 -11.59
C GLU A 32 -6.67 -2.98 -12.28
N SER A 33 -7.85 -3.55 -12.45
CA SER A 33 -9.02 -2.82 -12.96
C SER A 33 -9.48 -1.75 -11.97
N ILE A 34 -9.57 -2.07 -10.69
CA ILE A 34 -9.88 -1.12 -9.62
C ILE A 34 -8.76 -0.07 -9.46
N ARG A 35 -7.48 -0.47 -9.60
CA ARG A 35 -6.35 0.46 -9.57
C ARG A 35 -6.54 1.63 -10.55
N LYS A 36 -6.99 1.34 -11.78
CA LYS A 36 -7.21 2.38 -12.80
C LYS A 36 -8.20 3.46 -12.33
N LEU A 37 -9.19 3.08 -11.51
CA LEU A 37 -10.13 4.03 -10.89
C LEU A 37 -9.46 4.86 -9.80
N LEU A 38 -8.58 4.24 -8.99
CA LEU A 38 -7.97 4.86 -7.81
C LEU A 38 -6.85 5.84 -8.13
N VAL A 39 -6.01 5.54 -9.14
CA VAL A 39 -4.76 6.29 -9.38
C VAL A 39 -4.87 7.35 -10.48
N LYS A 40 -6.00 7.40 -11.22
CA LYS A 40 -6.22 8.35 -12.31
C LYS A 40 -7.29 9.39 -11.95
N GLY A 41 -7.19 10.54 -12.60
CA GLY A 41 -8.19 11.62 -12.51
C GLY A 41 -7.82 12.70 -11.47
N LYS A 42 -8.80 13.52 -11.11
CA LYS A 42 -8.61 14.66 -10.20
C LYS A 42 -8.27 14.18 -8.78
N ALA A 43 -7.49 14.97 -8.03
CA ALA A 43 -7.06 14.65 -6.67
C ALA A 43 -8.24 14.34 -5.72
N ASN A 44 -9.37 15.03 -5.90
CA ASN A 44 -10.61 14.91 -5.12
C ASN A 44 -11.69 14.06 -5.78
N ARG A 45 -11.33 13.14 -6.69
CA ARG A 45 -12.29 12.30 -7.42
C ARG A 45 -13.19 11.47 -6.50
N TRP A 46 -12.65 10.99 -5.39
CA TRP A 46 -13.32 10.14 -4.42
C TRP A 46 -13.29 10.80 -3.05
N ASP A 47 -14.37 10.69 -2.30
CA ASP A 47 -14.33 10.91 -0.86
C ASP A 47 -13.49 9.82 -0.17
N PRO A 48 -12.98 10.07 1.04
CA PRO A 48 -12.07 9.12 1.71
C PRO A 48 -12.69 7.75 2.00
N GLU A 49 -13.98 7.66 2.29
CA GLU A 49 -14.65 6.38 2.57
C GLU A 49 -14.84 5.56 1.30
N THR A 50 -15.32 6.16 0.21
CA THR A 50 -15.39 5.50 -1.11
C THR A 50 -14.02 5.04 -1.58
N GLU A 51 -12.97 5.88 -1.42
CA GLU A 51 -11.60 5.50 -1.74
C GLU A 51 -11.15 4.30 -0.90
N THR A 52 -11.51 4.26 0.38
CA THR A 52 -11.24 3.14 1.28
C THR A 52 -11.89 1.85 0.81
N LEU A 53 -13.17 1.89 0.47
CA LEU A 53 -13.91 0.73 -0.04
C LEU A 53 -13.27 0.17 -1.30
N LEU A 54 -12.89 1.03 -2.25
CA LEU A 54 -12.19 0.63 -3.48
C LEU A 54 -10.81 0.02 -3.19
N MET A 55 -10.05 0.60 -2.23
CA MET A 55 -8.76 0.05 -1.79
C MET A 55 -8.92 -1.36 -1.21
N TYR A 56 -9.94 -1.57 -0.38
CA TYR A 56 -10.18 -2.88 0.22
C TYR A 56 -10.75 -3.90 -0.78
N ALA A 57 -11.56 -3.48 -1.75
CA ALA A 57 -12.00 -4.34 -2.84
C ALA A 57 -10.81 -4.86 -3.66
N ALA A 58 -9.91 -3.97 -4.07
CA ALA A 58 -8.67 -4.35 -4.78
C ALA A 58 -7.78 -5.27 -3.93
N ARG A 59 -7.62 -4.95 -2.63
CA ARG A 59 -6.84 -5.76 -1.67
C ARG A 59 -7.40 -7.14 -1.51
N ARG A 60 -8.72 -7.27 -1.38
CA ARG A 60 -9.39 -8.57 -1.24
C ARG A 60 -9.14 -9.45 -2.46
N ASP A 61 -9.29 -8.90 -3.67
CA ASP A 61 -9.07 -9.65 -4.90
C ASP A 61 -7.60 -10.10 -5.03
N ASN A 62 -6.64 -9.19 -4.78
CA ASN A 62 -5.21 -9.53 -4.76
C ASN A 62 -4.87 -10.58 -3.68
N TYR A 63 -5.45 -10.44 -2.48
CA TYR A 63 -5.21 -11.39 -1.39
C TYR A 63 -5.67 -12.80 -1.77
N ILE A 64 -6.90 -12.95 -2.21
CA ILE A 64 -7.47 -14.27 -2.52
C ILE A 64 -6.80 -14.92 -3.72
N ARG A 65 -6.52 -14.12 -4.77
CA ARG A 65 -6.02 -14.66 -6.03
C ARG A 65 -4.51 -14.83 -6.08
N CYS A 66 -3.77 -14.02 -5.33
CA CYS A 66 -2.32 -13.97 -5.44
C CYS A 66 -1.61 -14.19 -4.10
N ILE A 67 -1.94 -13.42 -3.06
CA ILE A 67 -1.18 -13.48 -1.80
C ILE A 67 -1.40 -14.80 -1.08
N LYS A 68 -2.67 -15.13 -0.79
CA LYS A 68 -3.03 -16.33 -0.04
C LYS A 68 -2.48 -17.62 -0.65
N PRO A 69 -2.67 -17.91 -1.96
CA PRO A 69 -2.13 -19.13 -2.56
C PRO A 69 -0.60 -19.22 -2.47
N ASN A 70 0.11 -18.08 -2.56
CA ASN A 70 1.57 -18.07 -2.41
C ASN A 70 2.00 -18.34 -0.97
N LEU A 71 1.31 -17.78 0.02
CA LEU A 71 1.56 -18.07 1.44
C LEU A 71 1.25 -19.53 1.78
N ASP A 72 0.12 -20.06 1.30
CA ASP A 72 -0.27 -21.47 1.49
C ASP A 72 0.78 -22.46 0.90
N ASN A 73 1.49 -22.03 -0.17
CA ASN A 73 2.60 -22.78 -0.77
C ASN A 73 3.95 -22.55 -0.09
N GLY A 74 3.99 -21.85 1.04
CA GLY A 74 5.22 -21.55 1.79
C GLY A 74 6.14 -20.53 1.12
N ASN A 75 5.66 -19.75 0.16
CA ASN A 75 6.44 -18.69 -0.48
C ASN A 75 6.53 -17.45 0.42
N ILE A 76 7.65 -16.75 0.36
CA ILE A 76 7.74 -15.40 0.91
C ILE A 76 7.02 -14.43 -0.03
N VAL A 77 6.06 -13.67 0.51
CA VAL A 77 5.34 -12.65 -0.26
C VAL A 77 5.87 -11.26 0.08
N ILE A 78 6.37 -10.54 -0.93
CA ILE A 78 6.77 -9.14 -0.82
C ILE A 78 5.70 -8.28 -1.48
N CYS A 79 5.03 -7.44 -0.69
CA CYS A 79 3.98 -6.55 -1.19
C CYS A 79 4.43 -5.08 -1.13
N ASP A 80 4.44 -4.37 -2.28
CA ASP A 80 4.64 -2.91 -2.30
C ASP A 80 3.34 -2.23 -1.86
N ARG A 81 3.26 -1.81 -0.59
CA ARG A 81 2.11 -1.31 0.16
C ARG A 81 1.11 -2.41 0.54
N PHE A 82 0.45 -2.22 1.68
CA PHE A 82 -0.64 -3.04 2.19
C PHE A 82 -1.56 -2.19 3.08
N SER A 83 -2.27 -2.80 4.04
CA SER A 83 -3.23 -2.16 4.94
C SER A 83 -2.72 -0.90 5.64
N ASP A 84 -1.43 -0.83 5.99
CA ASP A 84 -0.80 0.34 6.60
C ASP A 84 -0.90 1.60 5.74
N SER A 85 -0.85 1.45 4.41
CA SER A 85 -1.09 2.59 3.52
C SER A 85 -2.50 3.14 3.64
N THR A 86 -3.51 2.30 3.80
CA THR A 86 -4.90 2.74 4.01
C THR A 86 -5.08 3.37 5.40
N ARG A 87 -4.47 2.80 6.44
CA ARG A 87 -4.46 3.42 7.79
C ARG A 87 -3.92 4.85 7.74
N VAL A 88 -2.88 5.09 6.93
CA VAL A 88 -2.26 6.41 6.78
C VAL A 88 -3.09 7.32 5.86
N TYR A 89 -3.29 6.94 4.61
CA TYR A 89 -3.86 7.83 3.58
C TYR A 89 -5.34 8.12 3.83
N GLN A 90 -6.14 7.11 4.12
CA GLN A 90 -7.56 7.27 4.34
C GLN A 90 -7.88 7.50 5.82
N GLY A 91 -7.19 6.82 6.73
CA GLY A 91 -7.39 6.97 8.16
C GLY A 91 -6.84 8.29 8.70
N TYR A 92 -5.52 8.40 8.91
CA TYR A 92 -4.94 9.58 9.56
C TYR A 92 -5.07 10.87 8.74
N VAL A 93 -4.95 10.78 7.41
CA VAL A 93 -4.98 11.96 6.54
C VAL A 93 -6.37 12.25 6.01
N GLY A 94 -7.12 11.21 5.64
CA GLY A 94 -8.49 11.32 5.13
C GLY A 94 -9.57 11.36 6.20
N ASN A 95 -9.20 11.22 7.49
CA ASN A 95 -10.10 11.21 8.64
C ASN A 95 -11.20 10.14 8.60
N VAL A 96 -10.98 9.04 7.88
CA VAL A 96 -11.89 7.88 7.95
C VAL A 96 -11.83 7.28 9.35
N PRO A 97 -12.97 7.02 10.00
CA PRO A 97 -13.00 6.51 11.36
C PRO A 97 -12.20 5.23 11.53
N LYS A 98 -11.41 5.15 12.61
CA LYS A 98 -10.56 3.98 12.90
C LYS A 98 -11.36 2.69 12.97
N GLU A 99 -12.54 2.73 13.58
CA GLU A 99 -13.43 1.56 13.69
C GLU A 99 -13.92 1.08 12.32
N PHE A 100 -14.22 2.01 11.40
CA PHE A 100 -14.59 1.66 10.03
C PHE A 100 -13.46 0.87 9.34
N LEU A 101 -12.21 1.34 9.48
CA LEU A 101 -11.04 0.67 8.90
C LEU A 101 -10.80 -0.71 9.52
N ILE A 102 -10.94 -0.84 10.85
CA ILE A 102 -10.77 -2.11 11.57
C ILE A 102 -11.84 -3.12 11.12
N ASN A 103 -13.09 -2.70 11.10
CA ASN A 103 -14.21 -3.58 10.72
C ASN A 103 -14.11 -4.01 9.27
N LEU A 104 -13.80 -3.07 8.36
CA LEU A 104 -13.62 -3.37 6.94
C LEU A 104 -12.44 -4.33 6.70
N HIS A 105 -11.32 -4.13 7.41
CA HIS A 105 -10.18 -5.03 7.36
C HIS A 105 -10.57 -6.44 7.82
N LYS A 106 -11.23 -6.56 8.97
CA LYS A 106 -11.68 -7.83 9.52
C LYS A 106 -12.65 -8.57 8.59
N ILE A 107 -13.61 -7.87 8.00
CA ILE A 107 -14.58 -8.45 7.06
C ILE A 107 -13.89 -8.95 5.77
N THR A 108 -12.93 -8.18 5.26
CA THR A 108 -12.30 -8.47 3.96
C THR A 108 -11.14 -9.45 4.04
N LEU A 109 -10.32 -9.38 5.09
CA LEU A 109 -9.07 -10.14 5.23
C LEU A 109 -8.98 -10.97 6.51
N GLY A 110 -9.92 -10.83 7.45
CA GLY A 110 -9.80 -11.44 8.77
C GLY A 110 -8.71 -10.74 9.60
N ASN A 111 -7.79 -11.53 10.16
CA ASN A 111 -6.69 -11.02 10.99
C ASN A 111 -5.35 -10.98 10.22
N ILE A 112 -5.38 -10.89 8.90
CA ILE A 112 -4.18 -10.91 8.08
C ILE A 112 -3.53 -9.52 8.06
N ASP A 113 -2.40 -9.38 8.73
CA ASP A 113 -1.46 -8.27 8.61
C ASP A 113 -0.08 -8.79 8.16
N PRO A 114 0.80 -7.97 7.61
CA PRO A 114 2.17 -8.39 7.29
C PRO A 114 2.93 -8.78 8.55
N ASP A 115 3.75 -9.84 8.49
CA ASP A 115 4.66 -10.23 9.58
C ASP A 115 5.71 -9.14 9.83
N LEU A 116 6.17 -8.47 8.76
CA LEU A 116 7.17 -7.40 8.82
C LEU A 116 6.88 -6.33 7.78
N THR A 117 7.04 -5.08 8.16
CA THR A 117 6.92 -3.92 7.27
C THR A 117 8.17 -3.06 7.30
N PHE A 118 8.76 -2.80 6.15
CA PHE A 118 9.87 -1.84 6.01
C PHE A 118 9.33 -0.47 5.62
N LEU A 119 9.40 0.48 6.52
CA LEU A 119 9.11 1.89 6.24
C LEU A 119 10.36 2.58 5.68
N LEU A 120 10.34 2.92 4.39
CA LEU A 120 11.41 3.65 3.75
C LEU A 120 11.14 5.15 3.87
N ASP A 121 11.70 5.79 4.88
CA ASP A 121 11.55 7.24 5.08
C ASP A 121 12.36 8.03 4.05
N LEU A 122 11.76 9.09 3.55
CA LEU A 122 12.39 10.02 2.61
C LEU A 122 11.79 11.41 2.81
N ASP A 123 12.62 12.42 2.71
CA ASP A 123 12.20 13.81 2.62
C ASP A 123 11.15 14.01 1.50
N VAL A 124 10.08 14.75 1.82
CA VAL A 124 8.93 14.90 0.94
C VAL A 124 9.28 15.58 -0.38
N GLN A 125 10.09 16.67 -0.32
CA GLN A 125 10.49 17.41 -1.52
C GLN A 125 11.32 16.52 -2.46
N LYS A 126 12.27 15.76 -1.90
CA LYS A 126 13.06 14.77 -2.67
C LYS A 126 12.17 13.66 -3.25
N GLY A 127 11.16 13.25 -2.49
CA GLY A 127 10.19 12.25 -2.94
C GLY A 127 9.34 12.72 -4.13
N LEU A 128 8.78 13.92 -4.04
CA LEU A 128 7.99 14.55 -5.09
C LEU A 128 8.83 14.86 -6.34
N LEU A 129 10.06 15.34 -6.17
CA LEU A 129 11.00 15.56 -7.28
C LEU A 129 11.32 14.26 -8.03
N ARG A 130 11.47 13.13 -7.32
CA ARG A 130 11.65 11.82 -7.97
C ARG A 130 10.38 11.33 -8.67
N ALA A 131 9.21 11.64 -8.12
CA ALA A 131 7.93 11.27 -8.72
C ALA A 131 7.67 12.07 -10.02
N SER A 132 7.93 13.39 -10.03
CA SER A 132 7.72 14.25 -11.20
C SER A 132 8.58 13.86 -12.42
N LYS A 133 9.74 13.22 -12.19
CA LYS A 133 10.60 12.69 -13.27
C LYS A 133 10.07 11.41 -13.92
N ARG A 134 8.99 10.82 -13.37
CA ARG A 134 8.35 9.65 -13.95
C ARG A 134 7.19 10.13 -14.82
N SER A 135 7.24 9.87 -16.12
CA SER A 135 6.10 10.05 -17.00
C SER A 135 5.04 9.00 -16.67
N SER A 136 4.09 9.34 -15.80
CA SER A 136 3.03 8.42 -15.39
C SER A 136 1.69 9.16 -15.35
N TYR A 137 0.67 8.59 -16.01
CA TYR A 137 -0.72 9.03 -15.86
C TYR A 137 -1.33 8.66 -14.49
N GLU A 138 -0.60 7.93 -13.67
CA GLU A 138 -1.00 7.49 -12.33
C GLU A 138 -0.47 8.44 -11.25
N ASN A 139 -0.89 9.71 -11.30
CA ASN A 139 -0.34 10.78 -10.46
C ASN A 139 -1.36 11.43 -9.50
N ARG A 140 -2.57 10.86 -9.38
CA ARG A 140 -3.65 11.46 -8.60
C ARG A 140 -3.25 11.78 -7.15
N PHE A 141 -2.45 10.95 -6.51
CA PHE A 141 -1.98 11.18 -5.14
C PHE A 141 -0.87 12.24 -5.09
N GLU A 142 0.01 12.30 -6.07
CA GLU A 142 1.07 13.30 -6.19
C GLU A 142 0.50 14.71 -6.35
N LEU A 143 -0.67 14.84 -6.97
CA LEU A 143 -1.37 16.13 -7.17
C LEU A 143 -1.95 16.73 -5.87
N LYS A 144 -1.94 16.02 -4.75
CA LYS A 144 -2.48 16.49 -3.47
C LYS A 144 -1.60 17.54 -2.75
N GLY A 145 -0.45 17.90 -3.31
CA GLY A 145 0.43 18.97 -2.81
C GLY A 145 1.34 18.55 -1.64
N ILE A 146 2.29 19.43 -1.31
CA ILE A 146 3.36 19.14 -0.36
C ILE A 146 2.86 18.89 1.06
N ASN A 147 1.93 19.72 1.55
CA ASN A 147 1.40 19.60 2.92
C ASN A 147 0.71 18.25 3.16
N PHE A 148 0.01 17.74 2.15
CA PHE A 148 -0.58 16.41 2.19
C PHE A 148 0.51 15.33 2.36
N HIS A 149 1.59 15.41 1.60
CA HIS A 149 2.67 14.43 1.67
C HIS A 149 3.49 14.52 2.96
N GLU A 150 3.63 15.71 3.53
CA GLU A 150 4.24 15.87 4.87
C GLU A 150 3.39 15.24 5.95
N LEU A 151 2.06 15.43 5.89
CA LEU A 151 1.14 14.77 6.81
C LEU A 151 1.18 13.25 6.64
N VAL A 152 1.21 12.74 5.42
CA VAL A 152 1.37 11.32 5.12
C VAL A 152 2.67 10.78 5.74
N ARG A 153 3.81 11.45 5.54
CA ARG A 153 5.09 11.04 6.13
C ARG A 153 5.02 11.01 7.65
N LYS A 154 4.51 12.07 8.28
CA LYS A 154 4.34 12.16 9.75
C LYS A 154 3.44 11.03 10.27
N SER A 155 2.37 10.71 9.54
CA SER A 155 1.44 9.64 9.91
C SER A 155 2.07 8.24 9.81
N TYR A 156 2.92 7.98 8.80
CA TYR A 156 3.68 6.73 8.74
C TYR A 156 4.68 6.59 9.90
N LEU A 157 5.38 7.65 10.25
CA LEU A 157 6.31 7.64 11.39
C LEU A 157 5.57 7.45 12.72
N LYS A 158 4.35 7.99 12.85
CA LYS A 158 3.47 7.72 14.00
C LYS A 158 3.05 6.25 14.03
N LEU A 159 2.59 5.71 12.89
CA LEU A 159 2.17 4.32 12.79
C LEU A 159 3.31 3.34 13.14
N ALA A 160 4.55 3.62 12.70
CA ALA A 160 5.70 2.81 13.05
C ALA A 160 5.97 2.78 14.56
N LYS A 161 5.72 3.88 15.27
CA LYS A 161 5.82 3.93 16.74
C LYS A 161 4.68 3.17 17.43
N GLU A 162 3.51 3.08 16.82
CA GLU A 162 2.37 2.31 17.35
C GLU A 162 2.57 0.79 17.19
N PHE A 163 3.35 0.36 16.19
CA PHE A 163 3.60 -1.05 15.87
C PHE A 163 5.09 -1.40 15.79
N PRO A 164 5.88 -1.13 16.85
CA PRO A 164 7.35 -1.23 16.79
C PRO A 164 7.87 -2.67 16.59
N ASN A 165 7.06 -3.68 16.86
CA ASN A 165 7.44 -5.08 16.66
C ASN A 165 7.26 -5.57 15.22
N ARG A 166 6.58 -4.77 14.37
CA ARG A 166 6.21 -5.14 13.01
C ARG A 166 6.73 -4.16 11.95
N ILE A 167 6.85 -2.86 12.29
CA ILE A 167 7.25 -1.79 11.35
C ILE A 167 8.60 -1.20 11.76
#